data_1c36b961b7b7b5a34428ea06f0e2a217
#
_entry.id   1c36b961b7b7b5a34428ea06f0e2a217
#
_cell.length_a   1.000
_cell.length_b   1.000
_cell.length_c   1.000
_cell.angle_alpha   90.00
_cell.angle_beta   90.00
_cell.angle_gamma   90.00
#
_symmetry.space_group_name_H-M   'P 1'
#
loop_
_entity.id
_entity.type
_entity.pdbx_description
1 polymer ?
#
loop_
_entity_poly.entity_id
_entity_poly.type
_entity_poly.pdbx_seq_one_letter_code
_entity_poly.pdbx_strand_id
1 'polypeptide(L)'
;MYFFVKNIKKSYRCDNPVLKNLSFSMSKGEILSFVGESGSGKSTFLNCISGLENIDSGTIILNEKILNGKGKTVRAQDRRIGHVFQDNPLFPHLTLIKNILFNLKKIDKKNFDEVITVSGLKNLLTRFPHELSGGEKQRACIARAILREPDLLLLDEPFSNLDKHIKKDIVEYVEIVLQKKKITTILVTHDIKNILNISDKILIFKEGVLQQYDSPENMYCRPSNCYCGKLLGDLNELIINNKKFFIRPEHIKIVDKSNFSLIVEKSIYQGKDFKIKANHQNHEFYFYSTVNYKSSEKLYFKFDDSDLIYFDKDCQNYFT
;
A
#
# COMPACT_ATOMS: atom_id res chain seq x y z
N MET A 1 -14.27 9.80 14.46
CA MET A 1 -13.90 9.47 13.06
C MET A 1 -13.59 10.77 12.34
N TYR A 2 -12.46 10.83 11.60
CA TYR A 2 -12.03 12.06 10.93
C TYR A 2 -12.31 12.05 9.43
N PHE A 3 -12.06 10.89 8.77
CA PHE A 3 -12.41 10.65 7.38
C PHE A 3 -13.35 9.46 7.29
N PHE A 4 -14.42 9.59 6.52
CA PHE A 4 -15.47 8.58 6.42
C PHE A 4 -15.99 8.44 5.01
N VAL A 5 -16.03 7.21 4.53
CA VAL A 5 -16.53 6.79 3.23
C VAL A 5 -17.66 5.80 3.47
N LYS A 6 -18.86 6.05 2.91
CA LYS A 6 -20.01 5.19 3.07
C LYS A 6 -20.67 4.87 1.75
N ASN A 7 -20.71 3.58 1.42
CA ASN A 7 -21.42 3.00 0.27
C ASN A 7 -21.12 3.71 -1.06
N ILE A 8 -19.84 4.06 -1.30
CA ILE A 8 -19.45 4.73 -2.55
C ILE A 8 -19.62 3.74 -3.71
N LYS A 9 -20.28 4.24 -4.75
CA LYS A 9 -20.36 3.60 -6.06
C LYS A 9 -19.86 4.55 -7.13
N LYS A 10 -19.13 4.01 -8.12
CA LYS A 10 -18.70 4.73 -9.32
C LYS A 10 -18.66 3.81 -10.51
N SER A 11 -19.26 4.24 -11.60
CA SER A 11 -19.23 3.57 -12.91
C SER A 11 -18.85 4.58 -13.98
N TYR A 12 -18.09 4.18 -14.98
CA TYR A 12 -17.85 4.96 -16.19
C TYR A 12 -18.81 4.56 -17.32
N ARG A 13 -19.35 3.33 -17.25
CA ARG A 13 -20.40 2.79 -18.15
C ARG A 13 -21.46 2.12 -17.29
N CYS A 14 -22.70 2.13 -17.76
CA CYS A 14 -23.85 1.64 -16.98
C CYS A 14 -23.70 0.21 -16.45
N ASP A 15 -22.95 -0.65 -17.16
CA ASP A 15 -22.86 -2.09 -16.84
C ASP A 15 -21.54 -2.49 -16.18
N ASN A 16 -20.61 -1.56 -15.90
CA ASN A 16 -19.33 -1.91 -15.30
C ASN A 16 -18.95 -0.97 -14.15
N PRO A 17 -19.43 -1.24 -12.93
CA PRO A 17 -19.08 -0.45 -11.76
C PRO A 17 -17.62 -0.70 -11.35
N VAL A 18 -16.84 0.40 -11.27
CA VAL A 18 -15.44 0.39 -10.84
C VAL A 18 -15.33 0.42 -9.32
N LEU A 19 -16.25 1.11 -8.62
CA LEU A 19 -16.36 1.07 -7.17
C LEU A 19 -17.73 0.49 -6.79
N LYS A 20 -17.73 -0.58 -6.00
CA LYS A 20 -18.92 -1.36 -5.65
C LYS A 20 -19.17 -1.32 -4.15
N ASN A 21 -19.89 -0.29 -3.65
CA ASN A 21 -20.29 -0.20 -2.24
C ASN A 21 -19.12 -0.07 -1.24
N LEU A 22 -18.07 0.68 -1.59
CA LEU A 22 -16.91 0.86 -0.73
C LEU A 22 -17.27 1.66 0.54
N SER A 23 -16.93 1.11 1.71
CA SER A 23 -17.15 1.75 3.01
C SER A 23 -15.97 1.48 3.95
N PHE A 24 -15.43 2.53 4.55
CA PHE A 24 -14.43 2.47 5.62
C PHE A 24 -14.31 3.83 6.31
N SER A 25 -13.53 3.89 7.38
CA SER A 25 -13.28 5.14 8.11
C SER A 25 -11.87 5.20 8.63
N MET A 26 -11.35 6.42 8.83
CA MET A 26 -10.01 6.69 9.36
C MET A 26 -10.07 7.69 10.50
N SER A 27 -9.15 7.55 11.44
CA SER A 27 -8.87 8.51 12.49
C SER A 27 -8.01 9.67 11.98
N LYS A 28 -7.95 10.78 12.73
CA LYS A 28 -7.03 11.86 12.38
C LYS A 28 -5.57 11.43 12.58
N GLY A 29 -4.74 11.73 11.59
CA GLY A 29 -3.32 11.36 11.60
C GLY A 29 -3.03 9.90 11.22
N GLU A 30 -4.05 9.10 10.93
CA GLU A 30 -3.92 7.70 10.52
C GLU A 30 -3.42 7.60 9.08
N ILE A 31 -2.52 6.64 8.82
CA ILE A 31 -1.98 6.32 7.50
C ILE A 31 -2.64 5.03 7.03
N LEU A 32 -3.44 5.14 5.96
CA LEU A 32 -4.08 4.02 5.28
C LEU A 32 -3.34 3.68 4.00
N SER A 33 -2.85 2.45 3.85
CA SER A 33 -2.43 1.95 2.56
C SER A 33 -3.58 1.26 1.84
N PHE A 34 -3.82 1.68 0.61
CA PHE A 34 -4.85 1.15 -0.28
C PHE A 34 -4.17 0.29 -1.35
N VAL A 35 -4.36 -1.02 -1.29
CA VAL A 35 -3.63 -2.01 -2.07
C VAL A 35 -4.58 -2.80 -2.96
N GLY A 36 -4.10 -3.17 -4.14
CA GLY A 36 -4.85 -4.02 -5.08
C GLY A 36 -4.14 -4.07 -6.44
N GLU A 37 -4.59 -4.96 -7.29
CA GLU A 37 -4.05 -5.14 -8.63
C GLU A 37 -4.23 -3.89 -9.51
N SER A 38 -3.45 -3.81 -10.60
CA SER A 38 -3.65 -2.76 -11.59
C SER A 38 -5.07 -2.87 -12.19
N GLY A 39 -5.73 -1.73 -12.38
CA GLY A 39 -7.10 -1.69 -12.87
C GLY A 39 -8.20 -2.00 -11.84
N SER A 40 -7.88 -2.26 -10.57
CA SER A 40 -8.88 -2.56 -9.53
C SER A 40 -9.77 -1.34 -9.13
N GLY A 41 -9.44 -0.11 -9.56
CA GLY A 41 -10.21 1.10 -9.27
C GLY A 41 -9.57 2.05 -8.26
N LYS A 42 -8.32 1.85 -7.86
CA LYS A 42 -7.61 2.67 -6.84
C LYS A 42 -7.51 4.15 -7.23
N SER A 43 -7.03 4.46 -8.44
CA SER A 43 -6.92 5.85 -8.92
C SER A 43 -8.29 6.49 -9.11
N THR A 44 -9.31 5.72 -9.54
CA THR A 44 -10.70 6.20 -9.58
C THR A 44 -11.19 6.60 -8.20
N PHE A 45 -10.88 5.79 -7.18
CA PHE A 45 -11.20 6.11 -5.80
C PHE A 45 -10.51 7.39 -5.32
N LEU A 46 -9.20 7.55 -5.57
CA LEU A 46 -8.48 8.79 -5.22
C LEU A 46 -9.07 10.02 -5.95
N ASN A 47 -9.44 9.89 -7.22
CA ASN A 47 -10.07 10.96 -7.99
C ASN A 47 -11.46 11.33 -7.42
N CYS A 48 -12.23 10.35 -6.96
CA CYS A 48 -13.51 10.61 -6.28
C CYS A 48 -13.31 11.37 -4.95
N ILE A 49 -12.31 10.99 -4.14
CA ILE A 49 -12.01 11.68 -2.89
C ILE A 49 -11.50 13.09 -3.14
N SER A 50 -10.57 13.26 -4.08
CA SER A 50 -10.02 14.59 -4.41
C SER A 50 -11.03 15.51 -5.08
N GLY A 51 -12.13 14.97 -5.63
CA GLY A 51 -13.17 15.72 -6.33
C GLY A 51 -12.88 16.00 -7.78
N LEU A 52 -11.92 15.29 -8.37
CA LEU A 52 -11.66 15.27 -9.80
C LEU A 52 -12.69 14.45 -10.55
N GLU A 53 -13.28 13.46 -9.86
CA GLU A 53 -14.38 12.64 -10.35
C GLU A 53 -15.56 12.69 -9.37
N ASN A 54 -16.77 12.63 -9.92
CA ASN A 54 -17.99 12.52 -9.09
C ASN A 54 -18.29 11.07 -8.79
N ILE A 55 -18.77 10.80 -7.58
CA ILE A 55 -19.36 9.51 -7.21
C ILE A 55 -20.79 9.41 -7.77
N ASP A 56 -21.25 8.22 -8.10
CA ASP A 56 -22.63 7.99 -8.54
C ASP A 56 -23.59 7.93 -7.33
N SER A 57 -23.13 7.34 -6.23
CA SER A 57 -23.87 7.29 -4.96
C SER A 57 -22.94 7.11 -3.76
N GLY A 58 -23.47 7.30 -2.57
CA GLY A 58 -22.73 7.18 -1.33
C GLY A 58 -22.42 8.53 -0.69
N THR A 59 -21.53 8.52 0.30
CA THR A 59 -21.18 9.74 1.05
C THR A 59 -19.69 9.74 1.40
N ILE A 60 -19.03 10.90 1.22
CA ILE A 60 -17.65 11.17 1.65
C ILE A 60 -17.70 12.32 2.66
N ILE A 61 -17.11 12.10 3.84
CA ILE A 61 -17.00 13.11 4.90
C ILE A 61 -15.54 13.23 5.31
N LEU A 62 -15.05 14.45 5.40
CA LEU A 62 -13.71 14.77 5.90
C LEU A 62 -13.81 15.90 6.94
N ASN A 63 -13.28 15.67 8.13
CA ASN A 63 -13.28 16.65 9.21
C ASN A 63 -14.68 17.27 9.41
N GLU A 64 -15.69 16.40 9.61
CA GLU A 64 -17.11 16.75 9.80
C GLU A 64 -17.79 17.41 8.59
N LYS A 65 -17.05 17.72 7.53
CA LYS A 65 -17.57 18.34 6.31
C LYS A 65 -17.98 17.28 5.29
N ILE A 66 -19.21 17.32 4.81
CA ILE A 66 -19.67 16.47 3.70
C ILE A 66 -19.02 16.99 2.40
N LEU A 67 -18.17 16.16 1.78
CA LEU A 67 -17.53 16.44 0.49
C LEU A 67 -18.41 16.00 -0.68
N ASN A 68 -19.02 14.82 -0.56
CA ASN A 68 -20.02 14.29 -1.52
C ASN A 68 -21.16 13.62 -0.76
N GLY A 69 -22.38 13.74 -1.28
CA GLY A 69 -23.58 13.07 -0.74
C GLY A 69 -24.70 14.03 -0.42
N LYS A 70 -25.93 13.49 -0.28
CA LYS A 70 -27.14 14.26 0.01
C LYS A 70 -27.37 15.45 -0.94
N GLY A 71 -27.09 15.27 -2.25
CA GLY A 71 -27.22 16.33 -3.25
C GLY A 71 -26.12 17.41 -3.22
N LYS A 72 -25.10 17.24 -2.36
CA LYS A 72 -23.98 18.19 -2.24
C LYS A 72 -22.69 17.60 -2.80
N THR A 73 -21.96 18.38 -3.58
CA THR A 73 -20.61 18.06 -4.06
C THR A 73 -19.71 19.28 -3.88
N VAL A 74 -18.64 19.12 -3.10
CA VAL A 74 -17.61 20.14 -2.91
C VAL A 74 -16.60 20.03 -4.05
N ARG A 75 -16.27 21.15 -4.71
CA ARG A 75 -15.29 21.19 -5.80
C ARG A 75 -13.89 20.82 -5.29
N ALA A 76 -13.05 20.24 -6.13
CA ALA A 76 -11.71 19.77 -5.78
C ALA A 76 -10.87 20.83 -5.04
N GLN A 77 -10.84 22.07 -5.56
CA GLN A 77 -10.07 23.17 -4.97
C GLN A 77 -10.52 23.59 -3.56
N ASP A 78 -11.74 23.24 -3.16
CA ASP A 78 -12.36 23.63 -1.87
C ASP A 78 -12.29 22.51 -0.83
N ARG A 79 -11.68 21.34 -1.17
CA ARG A 79 -11.65 20.14 -0.30
C ARG A 79 -10.54 20.12 0.74
N ARG A 80 -9.55 21.00 0.68
CA ARG A 80 -8.33 20.95 1.51
C ARG A 80 -7.63 19.59 1.49
N ILE A 81 -7.60 18.95 0.31
CA ILE A 81 -6.95 17.67 0.05
C ILE A 81 -5.67 17.93 -0.73
N GLY A 82 -4.54 17.43 -0.22
CA GLY A 82 -3.30 17.35 -0.97
C GLY A 82 -3.31 16.08 -1.83
N HIS A 83 -3.04 16.21 -3.14
CA HIS A 83 -2.97 15.06 -4.04
C HIS A 83 -1.62 15.06 -4.76
N VAL A 84 -0.84 14.01 -4.55
CA VAL A 84 0.40 13.73 -5.26
C VAL A 84 0.12 12.64 -6.27
N PHE A 85 0.21 12.99 -7.56
CA PHE A 85 -0.05 12.10 -8.67
C PHE A 85 1.19 11.27 -9.02
N GLN A 86 0.99 10.14 -9.64
CA GLN A 86 2.04 9.21 -10.06
C GLN A 86 3.11 9.85 -10.96
N ASP A 87 2.69 10.75 -11.87
CA ASP A 87 3.59 11.41 -12.84
C ASP A 87 4.38 12.59 -12.28
N ASN A 88 4.20 12.92 -10.99
CA ASN A 88 4.90 14.02 -10.31
C ASN A 88 4.88 15.35 -11.06
N PRO A 89 3.72 15.92 -11.35
CA PRO A 89 3.59 17.10 -12.22
C PRO A 89 4.18 18.33 -11.54
N LEU A 90 5.36 18.74 -12.00
CA LEU A 90 5.97 20.05 -11.72
C LEU A 90 5.83 20.94 -12.95
N PHE A 91 5.65 22.24 -12.72
CA PHE A 91 5.60 23.25 -13.80
C PHE A 91 7.00 23.41 -14.39
N PRO A 92 7.24 23.04 -15.68
CA PRO A 92 8.59 22.97 -16.24
C PRO A 92 9.29 24.33 -16.37
N HIS A 93 8.51 25.41 -16.45
CA HIS A 93 8.96 26.79 -16.58
C HIS A 93 9.20 27.50 -15.24
N LEU A 94 8.95 26.84 -14.12
CA LEU A 94 9.17 27.37 -12.77
C LEU A 94 10.33 26.66 -12.10
N THR A 95 11.13 27.40 -11.33
CA THR A 95 12.14 26.82 -10.44
C THR A 95 11.49 25.98 -9.34
N LEU A 96 12.26 25.13 -8.68
CA LEU A 96 11.75 24.23 -7.65
C LEU A 96 11.07 24.99 -6.52
N ILE A 97 11.67 26.07 -6.01
CA ILE A 97 11.04 26.90 -4.98
C ILE A 97 9.70 27.47 -5.44
N LYS A 98 9.60 27.97 -6.69
CA LYS A 98 8.35 28.49 -7.25
C LYS A 98 7.30 27.39 -7.44
N ASN A 99 7.72 26.17 -7.78
CA ASN A 99 6.86 24.99 -7.83
C ASN A 99 6.29 24.64 -6.45
N ILE A 100 7.14 24.57 -5.45
CA ILE A 100 6.75 24.20 -4.06
C ILE A 100 5.80 25.24 -3.48
N LEU A 101 6.11 26.52 -3.68
CA LEU A 101 5.33 27.65 -3.15
C LEU A 101 4.13 28.03 -4.04
N PHE A 102 3.95 27.37 -5.17
CA PHE A 102 2.91 27.72 -6.14
C PHE A 102 1.53 27.81 -5.47
N ASN A 103 0.89 28.99 -5.61
CA ASN A 103 -0.45 29.29 -5.06
C ASN A 103 -0.56 29.12 -3.51
N LEU A 104 0.55 29.23 -2.76
CA LEU A 104 0.50 29.39 -1.32
C LEU A 104 0.23 30.85 -0.95
N LYS A 105 -0.86 31.10 -0.21
CA LYS A 105 -1.25 32.46 0.20
C LYS A 105 -0.40 33.02 1.33
N LYS A 106 0.08 32.14 2.21
CA LYS A 106 0.96 32.48 3.35
C LYS A 106 2.02 31.40 3.49
N ILE A 107 3.23 31.81 3.84
CA ILE A 107 4.36 30.90 4.07
C ILE A 107 4.70 31.01 5.55
N ASP A 108 4.50 29.92 6.26
CA ASP A 108 5.15 29.73 7.56
C ASP A 108 6.61 29.35 7.30
N LYS A 109 7.52 30.28 7.56
CA LYS A 109 8.95 30.09 7.30
C LYS A 109 9.52 28.90 8.05
N LYS A 110 9.12 28.71 9.32
CA LYS A 110 9.57 27.58 10.15
C LYS A 110 9.13 26.24 9.56
N ASN A 111 7.85 26.13 9.17
CA ASN A 111 7.29 24.94 8.52
C ASN A 111 7.96 24.69 7.16
N PHE A 112 8.21 25.74 6.38
CA PHE A 112 8.91 25.64 5.10
C PHE A 112 10.34 25.11 5.29
N ASP A 113 11.14 25.73 6.16
CA ASP A 113 12.53 25.33 6.41
C ASP A 113 12.62 23.88 6.92
N GLU A 114 11.68 23.47 7.76
CA GLU A 114 11.59 22.09 8.27
C GLU A 114 11.30 21.09 7.14
N VAL A 115 10.26 21.34 6.33
CA VAL A 115 9.88 20.44 5.22
C VAL A 115 11.00 20.36 4.18
N ILE A 116 11.61 21.48 3.81
CA ILE A 116 12.70 21.53 2.83
C ILE A 116 13.95 20.79 3.33
N THR A 117 14.26 20.93 4.61
CA THR A 117 15.42 20.25 5.23
C THR A 117 15.22 18.74 5.24
N VAL A 118 14.07 18.27 5.71
CA VAL A 118 13.76 16.83 5.78
C VAL A 118 13.67 16.21 4.37
N SER A 119 13.15 16.95 3.38
CA SER A 119 13.11 16.49 1.99
C SER A 119 14.46 16.52 1.27
N GLY A 120 15.51 17.06 1.86
CA GLY A 120 16.83 17.17 1.22
C GLY A 120 16.85 18.08 -0.02
N LEU A 121 15.92 19.07 -0.10
CA LEU A 121 15.75 19.90 -1.30
C LEU A 121 16.45 21.26 -1.20
N LYS A 122 17.11 21.58 -0.09
CA LYS A 122 17.67 22.91 0.21
C LYS A 122 18.59 23.44 -0.89
N ASN A 123 19.49 22.61 -1.41
CA ASN A 123 20.46 22.99 -2.45
C ASN A 123 19.91 22.94 -3.87
N LEU A 124 18.63 22.55 -4.04
CA LEU A 124 17.98 22.34 -5.34
C LEU A 124 16.91 23.40 -5.64
N LEU A 125 16.64 24.32 -4.72
CA LEU A 125 15.53 25.27 -4.77
C LEU A 125 15.52 26.19 -6.01
N THR A 126 16.71 26.50 -6.56
CA THR A 126 16.88 27.34 -7.76
C THR A 126 16.83 26.57 -9.07
N ARG A 127 16.91 25.22 -9.02
CA ARG A 127 16.89 24.36 -10.22
C ARG A 127 15.50 24.29 -10.85
N PHE A 128 15.48 23.98 -12.14
CA PHE A 128 14.25 23.67 -12.88
C PHE A 128 13.96 22.17 -12.86
N PRO A 129 12.72 21.73 -13.10
CA PRO A 129 12.33 20.33 -13.08
C PRO A 129 13.17 19.41 -13.98
N HIS A 130 13.62 19.86 -15.14
CA HIS A 130 14.46 19.08 -16.04
C HIS A 130 15.87 18.80 -15.51
N GLU A 131 16.34 19.56 -14.52
CA GLU A 131 17.62 19.39 -13.85
C GLU A 131 17.56 18.46 -12.62
N LEU A 132 16.39 17.92 -12.31
CA LEU A 132 16.12 17.10 -11.15
C LEU A 132 15.98 15.62 -11.51
N SER A 133 16.50 14.73 -10.66
CA SER A 133 16.23 13.30 -10.71
C SER A 133 14.75 12.99 -10.43
N GLY A 134 14.29 11.78 -10.80
CA GLY A 134 12.93 11.33 -10.50
C GLY A 134 12.58 11.40 -9.01
N GLY A 135 13.49 10.98 -8.15
CA GLY A 135 13.30 11.03 -6.69
C GLY A 135 13.25 12.45 -6.13
N GLU A 136 14.05 13.39 -6.68
CA GLU A 136 13.99 14.81 -6.28
C GLU A 136 12.66 15.46 -6.69
N LYS A 137 12.16 15.14 -7.90
CA LYS A 137 10.81 15.55 -8.35
C LYS A 137 9.73 15.03 -7.43
N GLN A 138 9.82 13.75 -7.05
CA GLN A 138 8.88 13.11 -6.12
C GLN A 138 8.85 13.83 -4.79
N ARG A 139 10.02 14.01 -4.14
CA ARG A 139 10.12 14.73 -2.86
C ARG A 139 9.57 16.15 -2.96
N ALA A 140 9.81 16.83 -4.07
CA ALA A 140 9.28 18.17 -4.31
C ALA A 140 7.74 18.20 -4.40
N CYS A 141 7.12 17.25 -5.09
CA CYS A 141 5.67 17.14 -5.17
C CYS A 141 5.04 16.85 -3.80
N ILE A 142 5.66 15.98 -3.01
CA ILE A 142 5.22 15.68 -1.65
C ILE A 142 5.38 16.92 -0.76
N ALA A 143 6.54 17.61 -0.79
CA ALA A 143 6.77 18.84 -0.04
C ALA A 143 5.75 19.93 -0.39
N ARG A 144 5.45 20.13 -1.69
CA ARG A 144 4.41 21.05 -2.17
C ARG A 144 3.02 20.72 -1.60
N ALA A 145 2.67 19.44 -1.55
CA ALA A 145 1.37 19.01 -1.01
C ALA A 145 1.27 19.22 0.50
N ILE A 146 2.34 18.90 1.25
CA ILE A 146 2.40 19.01 2.72
C ILE A 146 2.40 20.47 3.19
N LEU A 147 3.13 21.35 2.51
CA LEU A 147 3.18 22.78 2.85
C LEU A 147 1.85 23.52 2.73
N ARG A 148 0.87 22.90 2.07
CA ARG A 148 -0.52 23.41 2.02
C ARG A 148 -1.34 23.04 3.26
N GLU A 149 -0.78 22.29 4.20
CA GLU A 149 -1.44 21.82 5.42
C GLU A 149 -2.81 21.19 5.13
N PRO A 150 -2.82 20.11 4.32
CA PRO A 150 -4.07 19.47 3.93
C PRO A 150 -4.72 18.76 5.11
N ASP A 151 -6.05 18.68 5.10
CA ASP A 151 -6.81 17.84 6.04
C ASP A 151 -6.64 16.34 5.71
N LEU A 152 -6.39 16.01 4.44
CA LEU A 152 -6.11 14.65 3.94
C LEU A 152 -5.06 14.72 2.82
N LEU A 153 -4.05 13.87 2.89
CA LEU A 153 -3.03 13.70 1.86
C LEU A 153 -3.29 12.41 1.08
N LEU A 154 -3.32 12.51 -0.24
CA LEU A 154 -3.44 11.38 -1.15
C LEU A 154 -2.11 11.22 -1.89
N LEU A 155 -1.52 10.02 -1.82
CA LEU A 155 -0.29 9.66 -2.51
C LEU A 155 -0.60 8.53 -3.50
N ASP A 156 -0.58 8.82 -4.80
CA ASP A 156 -0.83 7.82 -5.84
C ASP A 156 0.51 7.25 -6.35
N GLU A 157 0.78 5.99 -6.03
CA GLU A 157 1.99 5.23 -6.39
C GLU A 157 3.31 6.01 -6.15
N PRO A 158 3.53 6.58 -4.93
CA PRO A 158 4.65 7.48 -4.69
C PRO A 158 6.02 6.79 -4.71
N PHE A 159 6.07 5.46 -4.81
CA PHE A 159 7.30 4.67 -4.83
C PHE A 159 7.53 3.96 -6.18
N SER A 160 6.65 4.18 -7.17
CA SER A 160 6.78 3.58 -8.50
C SER A 160 7.88 4.28 -9.32
N ASN A 161 8.43 3.56 -10.30
CA ASN A 161 9.42 4.07 -11.25
C ASN A 161 10.71 4.65 -10.63
N LEU A 162 11.07 4.20 -9.44
CA LEU A 162 12.28 4.63 -8.75
C LEU A 162 13.27 3.47 -8.59
N ASP A 163 14.56 3.78 -8.74
CA ASP A 163 15.63 2.84 -8.41
C ASP A 163 15.58 2.43 -6.94
N LYS A 164 16.01 1.18 -6.64
CA LYS A 164 15.91 0.60 -5.28
C LYS A 164 16.50 1.48 -4.17
N HIS A 165 17.63 2.14 -4.42
CA HIS A 165 18.27 3.02 -3.44
C HIS A 165 17.45 4.30 -3.21
N ILE A 166 17.05 4.96 -4.30
CA ILE A 166 16.23 6.18 -4.24
C ILE A 166 14.87 5.89 -3.59
N LYS A 167 14.31 4.72 -3.87
CA LYS A 167 13.05 4.27 -3.28
C LYS A 167 13.12 4.18 -1.75
N LYS A 168 14.20 3.59 -1.21
CA LYS A 168 14.40 3.50 0.24
C LYS A 168 14.41 4.89 0.89
N ASP A 169 15.16 5.83 0.31
CA ASP A 169 15.27 7.19 0.83
C ASP A 169 13.91 7.93 0.80
N ILE A 170 13.10 7.68 -0.22
CA ILE A 170 11.76 8.30 -0.32
C ILE A 170 10.78 7.66 0.66
N VAL A 171 10.81 6.34 0.85
CA VAL A 171 10.00 5.65 1.85
C VAL A 171 10.30 6.22 3.24
N GLU A 172 11.58 6.29 3.61
CA GLU A 172 12.02 6.85 4.89
C GLU A 172 11.61 8.34 5.03
N TYR A 173 11.78 9.14 3.99
CA TYR A 173 11.33 10.53 3.96
C TYR A 173 9.82 10.65 4.21
N VAL A 174 9.01 9.88 3.49
CA VAL A 174 7.55 9.88 3.62
C VAL A 174 7.16 9.49 5.04
N GLU A 175 7.73 8.41 5.58
CA GLU A 175 7.47 7.93 6.93
C GLU A 175 7.76 9.02 7.98
N ILE A 176 8.97 9.60 7.97
CA ILE A 176 9.38 10.64 8.92
C ILE A 176 8.43 11.84 8.86
N VAL A 177 8.09 12.30 7.64
CA VAL A 177 7.25 13.50 7.50
C VAL A 177 5.83 13.25 7.94
N LEU A 178 5.24 12.11 7.55
CA LEU A 178 3.86 11.79 7.91
C LEU A 178 3.70 11.59 9.41
N GLN A 179 4.61 10.86 10.06
CA GLN A 179 4.60 10.65 11.51
C GLN A 179 4.78 11.97 12.27
N LYS A 180 5.79 12.79 11.88
CA LYS A 180 6.09 14.05 12.53
C LYS A 180 4.96 15.08 12.42
N LYS A 181 4.32 15.16 11.25
CA LYS A 181 3.24 16.13 10.98
C LYS A 181 1.86 15.58 11.34
N LYS A 182 1.71 14.29 11.64
CA LYS A 182 0.44 13.62 11.93
C LYS A 182 -0.64 13.91 10.87
N ILE A 183 -0.23 13.84 9.58
CA ILE A 183 -1.14 14.10 8.45
C ILE A 183 -1.93 12.83 8.17
N THR A 184 -3.27 12.94 8.17
CA THR A 184 -4.13 11.84 7.71
C THR A 184 -3.82 11.55 6.25
N THR A 185 -3.45 10.31 5.91
CA THR A 185 -2.91 9.99 4.59
C THR A 185 -3.51 8.72 4.02
N ILE A 186 -3.86 8.74 2.74
CA ILE A 186 -4.15 7.54 1.95
C ILE A 186 -3.01 7.37 0.95
N LEU A 187 -2.33 6.24 1.07
CA LEU A 187 -1.23 5.82 0.22
C LEU A 187 -1.68 4.69 -0.70
N VAL A 188 -1.77 4.94 -1.99
CA VAL A 188 -2.03 3.87 -2.99
C VAL A 188 -0.71 3.33 -3.49
N THR A 189 -0.54 2.02 -3.43
CA THR A 189 0.63 1.35 -3.99
C THR A 189 0.39 -0.14 -4.22
N HIS A 190 1.18 -0.74 -5.09
CA HIS A 190 1.29 -2.19 -5.26
C HIS A 190 2.52 -2.78 -4.53
N ASP A 191 3.33 -1.94 -3.89
CA ASP A 191 4.54 -2.35 -3.16
C ASP A 191 4.26 -2.64 -1.69
N ILE A 192 3.94 -3.89 -1.44
CA ILE A 192 3.49 -4.37 -0.13
C ILE A 192 4.59 -4.30 0.94
N LYS A 193 5.85 -4.55 0.56
CA LYS A 193 6.94 -4.59 1.55
C LYS A 193 7.13 -3.26 2.27
N ASN A 194 6.92 -2.16 1.58
CA ASN A 194 7.11 -0.83 2.16
C ASN A 194 5.90 -0.36 3.00
N ILE A 195 4.70 -0.86 2.70
CA ILE A 195 3.49 -0.41 3.42
C ILE A 195 3.33 -1.04 4.80
N LEU A 196 3.87 -2.25 5.02
CA LEU A 196 3.76 -2.95 6.31
C LEU A 196 4.35 -2.13 7.48
N ASN A 197 5.39 -1.32 7.20
CA ASN A 197 6.05 -0.51 8.22
C ASN A 197 5.45 0.89 8.38
N ILE A 198 4.87 1.45 7.31
CA ILE A 198 4.39 2.85 7.29
C ILE A 198 2.93 2.95 7.72
N SER A 199 2.13 1.91 7.48
CA SER A 199 0.67 1.99 7.58
C SER A 199 0.17 1.64 8.96
N ASP A 200 -0.79 2.41 9.47
CA ASP A 200 -1.60 2.04 10.63
C ASP A 200 -2.68 1.02 10.24
N LYS A 201 -3.19 1.16 8.99
CA LYS A 201 -4.20 0.27 8.40
C LYS A 201 -3.88 -0.03 6.94
N ILE A 202 -4.30 -1.21 6.51
CA ILE A 202 -4.26 -1.63 5.10
C ILE A 202 -5.67 -1.94 4.64
N LEU A 203 -6.01 -1.48 3.43
CA LEU A 203 -7.24 -1.83 2.73
C LEU A 203 -6.86 -2.59 1.46
N ILE A 204 -7.28 -3.84 1.37
CA ILE A 204 -7.12 -4.65 0.16
C ILE A 204 -8.37 -4.56 -0.69
N PHE A 205 -8.16 -4.24 -1.97
CA PHE A 205 -9.22 -3.96 -2.93
C PHE A 205 -9.06 -4.81 -4.19
N LYS A 206 -10.11 -5.51 -4.58
CA LYS A 206 -10.15 -6.31 -5.79
C LYS A 206 -11.46 -6.08 -6.54
N GLU A 207 -11.39 -5.82 -7.85
CA GLU A 207 -12.54 -5.71 -8.75
C GLU A 207 -13.67 -4.78 -8.24
N GLY A 208 -13.29 -3.65 -7.66
CA GLY A 208 -14.24 -2.68 -7.15
C GLY A 208 -14.82 -2.98 -5.76
N VAL A 209 -14.33 -4.05 -5.09
CA VAL A 209 -14.82 -4.51 -3.78
C VAL A 209 -13.70 -4.50 -2.75
N LEU A 210 -14.02 -4.04 -1.54
CA LEU A 210 -13.15 -4.17 -0.37
C LEU A 210 -13.09 -5.64 0.05
N GLN A 211 -11.88 -6.20 0.09
CA GLN A 211 -11.64 -7.58 0.51
C GLN A 211 -11.35 -7.69 2.00
N GLN A 212 -10.49 -6.81 2.50
CA GLN A 212 -10.15 -6.73 3.92
C GLN A 212 -9.69 -5.31 4.28
N TYR A 213 -9.95 -4.89 5.53
CA TYR A 213 -9.51 -3.63 6.11
C TYR A 213 -9.08 -3.86 7.55
N ASP A 214 -7.78 -3.84 7.82
CA ASP A 214 -7.23 -4.15 9.15
C ASP A 214 -5.84 -3.53 9.37
N SER A 215 -5.26 -3.76 10.56
CA SER A 215 -3.85 -3.48 10.82
C SER A 215 -2.93 -4.36 9.98
N PRO A 216 -1.69 -3.92 9.67
CA PRO A 216 -0.72 -4.72 8.92
C PRO A 216 -0.50 -6.11 9.51
N GLU A 217 -0.36 -6.20 10.82
CA GLU A 217 -0.14 -7.47 11.55
C GLU A 217 -1.34 -8.42 11.38
N ASN A 218 -2.57 -7.96 11.67
CA ASN A 218 -3.76 -8.76 11.47
C ASN A 218 -3.97 -9.19 10.02
N MET A 219 -3.69 -8.28 9.09
CA MET A 219 -3.79 -8.53 7.66
C MET A 219 -2.85 -9.66 7.20
N TYR A 220 -1.65 -9.70 7.77
CA TYR A 220 -0.64 -10.71 7.46
C TYR A 220 -0.91 -12.06 8.14
N CYS A 221 -1.20 -12.02 9.45
CA CYS A 221 -1.39 -13.23 10.26
C CYS A 221 -2.79 -13.86 10.08
N ARG A 222 -3.81 -13.04 9.81
CA ARG A 222 -5.23 -13.46 9.71
C ARG A 222 -5.89 -12.91 8.45
N PRO A 223 -5.41 -13.26 7.26
CA PRO A 223 -6.03 -12.81 6.02
C PRO A 223 -7.46 -13.37 5.91
N SER A 224 -8.38 -12.54 5.41
CA SER A 224 -9.80 -12.91 5.29
C SER A 224 -10.07 -13.94 4.18
N ASN A 225 -9.17 -14.03 3.22
CA ASN A 225 -9.24 -14.98 2.11
C ASN A 225 -7.86 -15.24 1.50
N CYS A 226 -7.79 -16.22 0.62
CA CYS A 226 -6.56 -16.62 -0.05
C CYS A 226 -5.91 -15.50 -0.86
N TYR A 227 -6.71 -14.65 -1.51
CA TYR A 227 -6.20 -13.49 -2.26
C TYR A 227 -5.44 -12.53 -1.34
N CYS A 228 -6.06 -12.15 -0.21
CA CYS A 228 -5.40 -11.30 0.79
C CYS A 228 -4.12 -11.94 1.33
N GLY A 229 -4.16 -13.23 1.62
CA GLY A 229 -3.01 -13.97 2.12
C GLY A 229 -1.83 -14.00 1.15
N LYS A 230 -2.07 -14.34 -0.11
CA LYS A 230 -1.03 -14.42 -1.15
C LYS A 230 -0.54 -13.04 -1.60
N LEU A 231 -1.39 -12.02 -1.56
CA LEU A 231 -0.99 -10.65 -1.90
C LEU A 231 0.09 -10.12 -0.95
N LEU A 232 0.04 -10.50 0.33
CA LEU A 232 0.97 -10.01 1.36
C LEU A 232 2.26 -10.83 1.49
N GLY A 233 2.35 -11.96 0.84
CA GLY A 233 3.55 -12.80 0.86
C GLY A 233 3.26 -14.25 0.49
N ASP A 234 4.31 -15.07 0.46
CA ASP A 234 4.16 -16.49 0.17
C ASP A 234 3.23 -17.17 1.19
N LEU A 235 2.46 -18.11 0.71
CA LEU A 235 1.49 -18.86 1.51
C LEU A 235 1.50 -20.31 1.05
N ASN A 236 2.02 -21.21 1.90
CA ASN A 236 2.09 -22.65 1.65
C ASN A 236 0.74 -23.31 1.87
N GLU A 237 0.39 -24.24 1.00
CA GLU A 237 -0.81 -25.07 1.13
C GLU A 237 -0.45 -26.39 1.84
N LEU A 238 -1.25 -26.79 2.83
CA LEU A 238 -1.15 -28.04 3.58
C LEU A 238 -2.49 -28.76 3.58
N ILE A 239 -2.46 -30.05 3.29
CA ILE A 239 -3.66 -30.92 3.40
C ILE A 239 -3.48 -31.79 4.65
N ILE A 240 -4.34 -31.58 5.65
CA ILE A 240 -4.34 -32.32 6.92
C ILE A 240 -5.75 -32.88 7.13
N ASN A 241 -5.88 -34.20 7.27
CA ASN A 241 -7.16 -34.89 7.45
C ASN A 241 -8.23 -34.48 6.39
N ASN A 242 -7.83 -34.43 5.12
CA ASN A 242 -8.65 -34.00 3.99
C ASN A 242 -9.20 -32.56 4.06
N LYS A 243 -8.61 -31.74 4.93
CA LYS A 243 -8.90 -30.30 5.02
C LYS A 243 -7.71 -29.49 4.54
N LYS A 244 -7.97 -28.40 3.85
CA LYS A 244 -6.97 -27.49 3.33
C LYS A 244 -6.67 -26.39 4.34
N PHE A 245 -5.40 -26.27 4.70
CA PHE A 245 -4.85 -25.21 5.54
C PHE A 245 -3.76 -24.47 4.80
N PHE A 246 -3.40 -23.33 5.31
CA PHE A 246 -2.31 -22.52 4.77
C PHE A 246 -1.36 -22.13 5.91
N ILE A 247 -0.08 -21.93 5.58
CA ILE A 247 0.93 -21.53 6.54
C ILE A 247 1.99 -20.64 5.90
N ARG A 248 2.48 -19.67 6.64
CA ARG A 248 3.57 -18.82 6.19
C ARG A 248 4.91 -19.55 6.19
N PRO A 249 5.84 -19.24 5.24
CA PRO A 249 7.15 -19.91 5.15
C PRO A 249 8.00 -19.81 6.41
N GLU A 250 7.91 -18.71 7.16
CA GLU A 250 8.67 -18.45 8.38
C GLU A 250 8.26 -19.31 9.57
N HIS A 251 7.07 -19.91 9.53
CA HIS A 251 6.58 -20.80 10.59
C HIS A 251 6.98 -22.26 10.39
N ILE A 252 7.68 -22.57 9.30
CA ILE A 252 8.18 -23.92 9.00
C ILE A 252 9.51 -24.14 9.69
N LYS A 253 9.57 -25.20 10.51
CA LYS A 253 10.76 -25.59 11.26
C LYS A 253 11.24 -26.95 10.75
N ILE A 254 12.46 -27.02 10.20
CA ILE A 254 13.06 -28.29 9.77
C ILE A 254 13.50 -29.09 10.98
N VAL A 255 13.23 -30.39 10.96
CA VAL A 255 13.48 -31.34 12.06
C VAL A 255 13.97 -32.68 11.49
N ASP A 256 14.60 -33.54 12.33
CA ASP A 256 15.13 -34.83 11.89
C ASP A 256 14.02 -35.86 11.56
N LYS A 257 12.88 -35.80 12.25
CA LYS A 257 11.72 -36.67 12.04
C LYS A 257 10.40 -35.94 12.25
N SER A 258 9.46 -36.18 11.35
CA SER A 258 8.07 -35.72 11.43
C SER A 258 7.19 -36.55 10.49
N ASN A 259 5.86 -36.43 10.68
CA ASN A 259 4.88 -36.97 9.71
C ASN A 259 4.81 -36.16 8.43
N PHE A 260 5.37 -34.94 8.41
CA PHE A 260 5.40 -34.07 7.25
C PHE A 260 6.80 -34.10 6.63
N SER A 261 6.86 -34.32 5.32
CA SER A 261 8.14 -34.28 4.58
C SER A 261 7.97 -33.50 3.29
N LEU A 262 9.06 -32.93 2.80
CA LEU A 262 9.13 -32.20 1.55
C LEU A 262 10.39 -32.63 0.77
N ILE A 263 10.39 -32.37 -0.53
CA ILE A 263 11.53 -32.59 -1.40
C ILE A 263 12.00 -31.22 -1.90
N VAL A 264 13.26 -30.89 -1.64
CA VAL A 264 13.86 -29.64 -2.07
C VAL A 264 13.98 -29.61 -3.59
N GLU A 265 13.48 -28.55 -4.22
CA GLU A 265 13.66 -28.28 -5.64
C GLU A 265 14.87 -27.35 -5.86
N LYS A 266 14.93 -26.25 -5.11
CA LYS A 266 15.95 -25.22 -5.28
C LYS A 266 16.16 -24.40 -4.01
N SER A 267 17.41 -24.10 -3.69
CA SER A 267 17.82 -23.10 -2.70
C SER A 267 18.17 -21.77 -3.38
N ILE A 268 17.54 -20.68 -2.97
CA ILE A 268 17.73 -19.35 -3.54
C ILE A 268 18.36 -18.46 -2.48
N TYR A 269 19.62 -18.09 -2.65
CA TYR A 269 20.34 -17.23 -1.71
C TYR A 269 19.80 -15.79 -1.73
N GLN A 270 19.47 -15.25 -0.54
CA GLN A 270 18.91 -13.91 -0.36
C GLN A 270 19.82 -12.96 0.44
N GLY A 271 21.09 -13.31 0.62
CA GLY A 271 22.08 -12.55 1.38
C GLY A 271 22.26 -13.10 2.78
N LYS A 272 21.28 -13.01 3.64
CA LYS A 272 21.34 -13.45 5.05
C LYS A 272 20.87 -14.91 5.23
N ASP A 273 19.96 -15.37 4.38
CA ASP A 273 19.33 -16.68 4.41
C ASP A 273 19.08 -17.23 2.99
N PHE A 274 18.56 -18.43 2.90
CA PHE A 274 18.08 -19.04 1.66
C PHE A 274 16.55 -19.13 1.72
N LYS A 275 15.88 -18.69 0.64
CA LYS A 275 14.50 -19.08 0.37
C LYS A 275 14.53 -20.42 -0.34
N ILE A 276 14.01 -21.45 0.30
CA ILE A 276 14.00 -22.81 -0.21
C ILE A 276 12.66 -23.05 -0.91
N LYS A 277 12.73 -23.37 -2.21
CA LYS A 277 11.60 -23.91 -2.95
C LYS A 277 11.62 -25.43 -2.85
N ALA A 278 10.52 -26.01 -2.46
CA ALA A 278 10.35 -27.45 -2.27
C ALA A 278 8.99 -27.91 -2.78
N ASN A 279 8.78 -29.21 -2.83
CA ASN A 279 7.51 -29.84 -3.14
C ASN A 279 7.01 -30.61 -1.90
N HIS A 280 5.76 -30.37 -1.51
CA HIS A 280 5.05 -31.11 -0.49
C HIS A 280 3.69 -31.57 -1.05
N GLN A 281 3.43 -32.86 -1.13
CA GLN A 281 2.17 -33.43 -1.65
C GLN A 281 1.77 -32.88 -3.04
N ASN A 282 2.72 -32.72 -3.96
CA ASN A 282 2.55 -32.12 -5.29
C ASN A 282 2.19 -30.62 -5.33
N HIS A 283 2.33 -29.90 -4.20
CA HIS A 283 2.18 -28.45 -4.13
C HIS A 283 3.53 -27.79 -3.95
N GLU A 284 3.70 -26.61 -4.54
CA GLU A 284 4.85 -25.73 -4.28
C GLU A 284 4.86 -25.31 -2.82
N PHE A 285 6.03 -25.42 -2.19
CA PHE A 285 6.22 -25.15 -0.78
C PHE A 285 7.47 -24.30 -0.58
N TYR A 286 7.39 -23.30 0.27
CA TYR A 286 8.50 -22.39 0.55
C TYR A 286 8.81 -22.35 2.03
N PHE A 287 10.09 -22.25 2.40
CA PHE A 287 10.53 -21.95 3.76
C PHE A 287 11.85 -21.19 3.75
N TYR A 288 12.24 -20.62 4.87
CA TYR A 288 13.50 -19.91 5.02
C TYR A 288 14.46 -20.73 5.87
N SER A 289 15.75 -20.72 5.50
CA SER A 289 16.80 -21.43 6.23
C SER A 289 18.15 -20.73 6.08
N THR A 290 18.98 -20.84 7.11
CA THR A 290 20.40 -20.45 7.03
C THR A 290 21.26 -21.52 6.36
N VAL A 291 20.72 -22.74 6.17
CA VAL A 291 21.39 -23.87 5.54
C VAL A 291 21.03 -23.92 4.05
N ASN A 292 22.02 -24.18 3.22
CA ASN A 292 21.85 -24.41 1.78
C ASN A 292 21.58 -25.90 1.55
N TYR A 293 20.36 -26.28 1.20
CA TYR A 293 19.97 -27.64 0.88
C TYR A 293 20.19 -27.97 -0.59
N LYS A 294 20.50 -29.25 -0.89
CA LYS A 294 20.68 -29.73 -2.26
C LYS A 294 19.32 -30.06 -2.91
N SER A 295 19.26 -29.92 -4.22
CA SER A 295 18.08 -30.39 -4.98
C SER A 295 17.87 -31.89 -4.78
N SER A 296 16.60 -32.30 -4.71
CA SER A 296 16.15 -33.67 -4.43
C SER A 296 16.41 -34.17 -2.99
N GLU A 297 16.89 -33.31 -2.10
CA GLU A 297 17.04 -33.64 -0.68
C GLU A 297 15.67 -33.77 -0.02
N LYS A 298 15.44 -34.85 0.72
CA LYS A 298 14.22 -35.05 1.50
C LYS A 298 14.41 -34.51 2.89
N LEU A 299 13.54 -33.58 3.30
CA LEU A 299 13.54 -32.96 4.61
C LEU A 299 12.23 -33.24 5.34
N TYR A 300 12.27 -33.23 6.67
CA TYR A 300 11.10 -33.30 7.52
C TYR A 300 10.86 -31.95 8.19
N PHE A 301 9.61 -31.57 8.36
CA PHE A 301 9.27 -30.30 8.98
C PHE A 301 8.15 -30.42 9.99
N LYS A 302 8.08 -29.46 10.89
CA LYS A 302 6.98 -29.26 11.82
C LYS A 302 6.56 -27.79 11.84
N PHE A 303 5.39 -27.53 12.38
CA PHE A 303 4.81 -26.21 12.59
C PHE A 303 3.97 -26.24 13.87
N ASP A 304 3.55 -25.09 14.34
CA ASP A 304 2.63 -24.99 15.46
C ASP A 304 1.19 -24.83 14.90
N ASP A 305 0.21 -25.53 15.47
CA ASP A 305 -1.18 -25.51 14.98
C ASP A 305 -1.80 -24.09 15.01
N SER A 306 -1.33 -23.24 15.91
CA SER A 306 -1.72 -21.82 15.98
C SER A 306 -1.33 -20.99 14.78
N ASP A 307 -0.35 -21.46 13.97
CA ASP A 307 0.15 -20.77 12.77
C ASP A 307 -0.63 -21.15 11.51
N LEU A 308 -1.56 -22.10 11.65
CA LEU A 308 -2.40 -22.53 10.53
C LEU A 308 -3.49 -21.50 10.23
N ILE A 309 -3.59 -21.16 8.96
CA ILE A 309 -4.62 -20.28 8.42
C ILE A 309 -5.65 -21.14 7.69
N TYR A 310 -6.91 -20.95 8.00
CA TYR A 310 -8.01 -21.64 7.36
C TYR A 310 -8.92 -20.66 6.63
N PHE A 311 -9.36 -21.00 5.42
CA PHE A 311 -10.34 -20.23 4.65
C PHE A 311 -11.58 -21.07 4.37
N ASP A 312 -12.76 -20.49 4.61
CA ASP A 312 -14.05 -21.16 4.36
C ASP A 312 -14.34 -21.41 2.88
N LYS A 313 -13.63 -20.72 1.97
CA LYS A 313 -13.81 -20.84 0.51
C LYS A 313 -12.50 -21.27 -0.15
N ASP A 314 -12.62 -22.14 -1.15
CA ASP A 314 -11.48 -22.64 -1.93
C ASP A 314 -10.68 -21.52 -2.59
N CYS A 315 -9.36 -21.61 -2.50
CA CYS A 315 -8.43 -20.67 -3.10
C CYS A 315 -8.38 -20.71 -4.64
N GLN A 316 -8.99 -21.71 -5.29
CA GLN A 316 -8.86 -21.91 -6.72
C GLN A 316 -9.47 -20.79 -7.58
N ASN A 317 -10.44 -20.05 -7.05
CA ASN A 317 -11.20 -19.04 -7.82
C ASN A 317 -10.61 -17.61 -7.77
N TYR A 318 -9.41 -17.41 -7.22
CA TYR A 318 -8.88 -16.04 -7.02
C TYR A 318 -7.76 -15.64 -7.99
N PHE A 319 -7.27 -16.56 -8.85
CA PHE A 319 -6.11 -16.32 -9.74
C PHE A 319 -6.34 -16.76 -11.20
N THR A 320 -7.59 -16.83 -11.65
CA THR A 320 -7.93 -17.00 -13.07
C THR A 320 -8.17 -15.68 -13.76
#